data_d5afc5a6bdb7fccb59b6a3c5b9f2134e
#
_entry.id   d5afc5a6bdb7fccb59b6a3c5b9f2134e
#
_cell.length_a   1.000
_cell.length_b   1.000
_cell.length_c   1.000
_cell.angle_alpha   90.00
_cell.angle_beta   90.00
_cell.angle_gamma   90.00
#
_symmetry.space_group_name_H-M   'P 1'
#
loop_
_entity.id
_entity.type
_entity.pdbx_description
1 polymer ?
#
loop_
_entity_poly.entity_id
_entity_poly.type
_entity_poly.pdbx_seq_one_letter_code
_entity_poly.pdbx_strand_id
1 'polypeptide(L)'
;MSFNTFGKVFRFTTWGESHGPAIGCIVDGCPPNIALSEKDIQGDLNRRKPGQSKFTTQRKERDLVQILSGVFEGKTTGTPISMIIYNEDMKSKDYGNIKNKFRPGHADYTYFKKYGIRDYRGGGRSSARETASRVAAGAIAKKVLSQLLGKKFGVIGAVTQIGPIMSNPD
;
A
#
# COMPACT_ATOMS: atom_id res chain seq x y z
N MET A 1 4.21 11.91 18.42
CA MET A 1 4.66 12.07 17.03
C MET A 1 4.12 10.94 16.18
N SER A 2 3.83 11.21 14.92
CA SER A 2 3.27 10.21 13.98
C SER A 2 4.35 9.75 13.05
N PHE A 3 4.53 8.44 12.93
CA PHE A 3 5.48 7.86 12.00
C PHE A 3 4.72 7.29 10.80
N ASN A 4 4.91 7.90 9.62
CA ASN A 4 4.44 7.38 8.34
C ASN A 4 5.59 6.82 7.50
N THR A 5 6.78 6.74 8.09
CA THR A 5 8.03 6.25 7.49
C THR A 5 8.45 4.98 8.19
N PHE A 6 8.83 3.97 7.42
CA PHE A 6 9.29 2.66 7.88
C PHE A 6 10.66 2.36 7.29
N GLY A 7 11.49 1.65 8.07
CA GLY A 7 12.84 1.27 7.69
C GLY A 7 13.92 2.26 8.14
N LYS A 8 15.19 1.85 7.97
CA LYS A 8 16.37 2.66 8.32
C LYS A 8 17.24 2.92 7.09
N VAL A 9 17.84 1.92 6.51
CA VAL A 9 18.66 2.02 5.30
C VAL A 9 17.77 2.10 4.07
N PHE A 10 17.01 1.04 3.79
CA PHE A 10 15.89 1.10 2.86
C PHE A 10 14.67 1.55 3.65
N ARG A 11 14.12 2.69 3.32
CA ARG A 11 12.98 3.28 4.01
C ARG A 11 11.93 3.76 3.02
N PHE A 12 10.69 3.78 3.47
CA PHE A 12 9.60 4.33 2.66
C PHE A 12 8.61 5.11 3.52
N THR A 13 8.05 6.15 2.94
CA THR A 13 6.98 6.96 3.51
C THR A 13 5.74 6.82 2.65
N THR A 14 4.60 6.47 3.27
CA THR A 14 3.31 6.41 2.58
C THR A 14 2.52 7.70 2.78
N TRP A 15 1.71 8.09 1.79
CA TRP A 15 0.87 9.28 1.80
C TRP A 15 -0.44 9.06 1.06
N GLY A 16 -1.38 10.01 1.21
CA GLY A 16 -2.69 9.99 0.56
C GLY A 16 -3.77 9.26 1.36
N GLU A 17 -5.02 9.54 1.07
CA GLU A 17 -6.22 9.02 1.74
C GLU A 17 -7.06 8.16 0.80
N SER A 18 -7.82 7.24 1.39
CA SER A 18 -8.67 6.28 0.66
C SER A 18 -9.65 6.93 -0.30
N HIS A 19 -10.19 8.11 0.04
CA HIS A 19 -11.14 8.88 -0.76
C HIS A 19 -10.58 10.25 -1.17
N GLY A 20 -9.26 10.43 -1.07
CA GLY A 20 -8.53 11.51 -1.72
C GLY A 20 -8.25 11.20 -3.20
N PRO A 21 -7.61 12.10 -3.94
CA PRO A 21 -7.34 11.91 -5.38
C PRO A 21 -6.41 10.74 -5.65
N ALA A 22 -5.46 10.48 -4.77
CA ALA A 22 -4.45 9.44 -4.94
C ALA A 22 -3.89 8.97 -3.59
N ILE A 23 -3.21 7.84 -3.63
CA ILE A 23 -2.30 7.36 -2.61
C ILE A 23 -0.93 7.15 -3.25
N GLY A 24 0.10 7.08 -2.43
CA GLY A 24 1.45 6.81 -2.95
C GLY A 24 2.46 6.56 -1.86
N CYS A 25 3.69 6.38 -2.29
CA CYS A 25 4.83 6.29 -1.39
C CYS A 25 6.09 6.86 -2.03
N ILE A 26 7.01 7.23 -1.16
CA ILE A 26 8.37 7.59 -1.53
C ILE A 26 9.29 6.55 -0.91
N VAL A 27 10.10 5.89 -1.73
CA VAL A 27 11.15 4.96 -1.30
C VAL A 27 12.49 5.67 -1.36
N ASP A 28 13.26 5.59 -0.29
CA ASP A 28 14.61 6.13 -0.20
C ASP A 28 15.58 5.05 0.27
N GLY A 29 16.87 5.16 -0.09
CA GLY A 29 17.89 4.18 0.20
C GLY A 29 17.85 2.95 -0.74
N CYS A 30 17.21 3.06 -1.90
CA CYS A 30 17.32 2.06 -2.96
C CYS A 30 18.67 2.23 -3.67
N PRO A 31 19.50 1.18 -3.82
CA PRO A 31 20.76 1.27 -4.55
C PRO A 31 20.53 1.71 -6.02
N PRO A 32 21.51 2.40 -6.64
CA PRO A 32 21.46 2.73 -8.07
C PRO A 32 21.65 1.49 -8.95
N ASN A 33 21.36 1.65 -10.25
CA ASN A 33 21.56 0.63 -11.31
C ASN A 33 20.71 -0.64 -11.18
N ILE A 34 19.65 -0.64 -10.40
CA ILE A 34 18.67 -1.73 -10.37
C ILE A 34 17.67 -1.49 -11.51
N ALA A 35 17.49 -2.47 -12.40
CA ALA A 35 16.46 -2.39 -13.45
C ALA A 35 15.08 -2.29 -12.79
N LEU A 36 14.31 -1.25 -13.06
CA LEU A 36 13.01 -0.98 -12.44
C LEU A 36 12.07 -0.28 -13.42
N SER A 37 10.85 -0.81 -13.48
CA SER A 37 9.73 -0.24 -14.23
C SER A 37 8.42 -0.46 -13.45
N GLU A 38 7.35 0.21 -13.87
CA GLU A 38 6.00 0.00 -13.30
C GLU A 38 5.55 -1.47 -13.41
N LYS A 39 5.96 -2.19 -14.45
CA LYS A 39 5.63 -3.61 -14.64
C LYS A 39 6.15 -4.50 -13.50
N ASP A 40 7.31 -4.16 -12.97
CA ASP A 40 7.92 -4.90 -11.86
C ASP A 40 7.11 -4.78 -10.56
N ILE A 41 6.41 -3.66 -10.39
CA ILE A 41 5.61 -3.35 -9.21
C ILE A 41 4.17 -3.81 -9.41
N GLN A 42 3.64 -3.65 -10.61
CA GLN A 42 2.24 -3.91 -10.94
C GLN A 42 1.81 -5.36 -10.69
N GLY A 43 2.72 -6.32 -10.87
CA GLY A 43 2.46 -7.74 -10.57
C GLY A 43 2.02 -7.96 -9.11
N ASP A 44 2.69 -7.34 -8.16
CA ASP A 44 2.34 -7.43 -6.74
C ASP A 44 1.06 -6.66 -6.41
N LEU A 45 0.86 -5.48 -7.00
CA LEU A 45 -0.37 -4.70 -6.85
C LEU A 45 -1.59 -5.45 -7.39
N ASN A 46 -1.47 -6.13 -8.54
CA ASN A 46 -2.54 -6.93 -9.11
C ASN A 46 -2.97 -8.09 -8.20
N ARG A 47 -2.06 -8.69 -7.44
CA ARG A 47 -2.39 -9.72 -6.45
C ARG A 47 -3.07 -9.14 -5.21
N ARG A 48 -2.78 -7.87 -4.84
CA ARG A 48 -3.36 -7.20 -3.67
C ARG A 48 -4.71 -6.55 -3.94
N LYS A 49 -4.95 -6.01 -5.14
CA LYS A 49 -6.11 -5.15 -5.45
C LYS A 49 -7.44 -5.75 -4.98
N PRO A 50 -8.47 -4.91 -4.67
CA PRO A 50 -9.78 -5.40 -4.29
C PRO A 50 -10.49 -6.09 -5.45
N GLY A 51 -11.56 -6.84 -5.15
CA GLY A 51 -12.39 -7.52 -6.18
C GLY A 51 -11.81 -8.84 -6.68
N GLN A 52 -10.91 -9.48 -5.95
CA GLN A 52 -10.29 -10.77 -6.30
C GLN A 52 -11.30 -11.95 -6.18
N SER A 53 -12.34 -11.81 -5.38
CA SER A 53 -13.37 -12.83 -5.19
C SER A 53 -14.71 -12.20 -4.80
N LYS A 54 -15.79 -13.01 -4.85
CA LYS A 54 -17.14 -12.60 -4.40
C LYS A 54 -17.22 -12.27 -2.90
N PHE A 55 -16.25 -12.67 -2.11
CA PHE A 55 -16.18 -12.43 -0.66
C PHE A 55 -15.41 -11.17 -0.29
N THR A 56 -14.77 -10.49 -1.24
CA THR A 56 -14.02 -9.25 -1.00
C THR A 56 -14.88 -8.02 -1.28
N THR A 57 -14.37 -6.84 -0.93
CA THR A 57 -15.05 -5.57 -1.20
C THR A 57 -15.42 -5.41 -2.67
N GLN A 58 -16.57 -4.80 -2.93
CA GLN A 58 -17.07 -4.51 -4.29
C GLN A 58 -16.35 -3.32 -4.95
N ARG A 59 -15.49 -2.59 -4.22
CA ARG A 59 -14.71 -1.48 -4.76
C ARG A 59 -13.82 -1.98 -5.90
N LYS A 60 -13.84 -1.24 -7.02
CA LYS A 60 -13.06 -1.57 -8.22
C LYS A 60 -11.92 -0.57 -8.37
N GLU A 61 -10.69 -1.05 -8.20
CA GLU A 61 -9.48 -0.26 -8.35
C GLU A 61 -8.51 -1.03 -9.24
N ARG A 62 -7.99 -0.38 -10.26
CA ARG A 62 -6.96 -0.99 -11.11
C ARG A 62 -5.59 -0.98 -10.43
N ASP A 63 -5.38 -0.06 -9.49
CA ASP A 63 -4.12 0.15 -8.77
C ASP A 63 -2.94 0.36 -9.72
N LEU A 64 -3.15 1.13 -10.78
CA LEU A 64 -2.10 1.43 -11.74
C LEU A 64 -1.06 2.35 -11.09
N VAL A 65 0.13 1.85 -10.90
CA VAL A 65 1.24 2.62 -10.36
C VAL A 65 1.94 3.42 -11.45
N GLN A 66 2.35 4.64 -11.11
CA GLN A 66 3.24 5.46 -11.91
C GLN A 66 4.48 5.82 -11.09
N ILE A 67 5.66 5.68 -11.68
CA ILE A 67 6.93 6.12 -11.10
C ILE A 67 7.15 7.57 -11.54
N LEU A 68 7.31 8.47 -10.59
CA LEU A 68 7.47 9.90 -10.84
C LEU A 68 8.91 10.39 -10.73
N SER A 69 9.78 9.65 -10.04
CA SER A 69 11.20 9.99 -9.84
C SER A 69 12.03 8.77 -9.47
N GLY A 70 13.36 8.95 -9.45
CA GLY A 70 14.31 7.94 -8.97
C GLY A 70 14.61 6.82 -9.97
N VAL A 71 14.11 6.93 -11.20
CA VAL A 71 14.40 6.00 -12.30
C VAL A 71 14.76 6.79 -13.55
N PHE A 72 15.83 6.40 -14.22
CA PHE A 72 16.28 6.96 -15.49
C PHE A 72 16.71 5.81 -16.42
N GLU A 73 16.24 5.81 -17.67
CA GLU A 73 16.50 4.76 -18.67
C GLU A 73 16.25 3.32 -18.13
N GLY A 74 15.17 3.16 -17.34
CA GLY A 74 14.76 1.88 -16.77
C GLY A 74 15.63 1.37 -15.62
N LYS A 75 16.47 2.23 -15.01
CA LYS A 75 17.34 1.90 -13.88
C LYS A 75 17.15 2.90 -12.74
N THR A 76 17.24 2.41 -11.50
CA THR A 76 17.25 3.27 -10.33
C THR A 76 18.47 4.18 -10.31
N THR A 77 18.30 5.41 -9.86
CA THR A 77 19.36 6.43 -9.80
C THR A 77 20.06 6.51 -8.44
N GLY A 78 19.52 5.83 -7.41
CA GLY A 78 19.96 5.99 -6.01
C GLY A 78 19.31 7.18 -5.30
N THR A 79 18.50 7.97 -5.99
CA THR A 79 17.71 9.06 -5.42
C THR A 79 16.30 8.59 -5.04
N PRO A 80 15.51 9.37 -4.29
CA PRO A 80 14.17 8.95 -3.89
C PRO A 80 13.26 8.56 -5.06
N ILE A 81 12.65 7.38 -4.96
CA ILE A 81 11.69 6.85 -5.93
C ILE A 81 10.28 7.23 -5.43
N SER A 82 9.63 8.14 -6.13
CA SER A 82 8.24 8.53 -5.84
C SER A 82 7.29 7.74 -6.71
N MET A 83 6.24 7.22 -6.09
CA MET A 83 5.19 6.45 -6.76
C MET A 83 3.81 6.98 -6.40
N ILE A 84 2.92 7.00 -7.38
CA ILE A 84 1.52 7.42 -7.23
C ILE A 84 0.57 6.35 -7.79
N ILE A 85 -0.57 6.20 -7.13
CA ILE A 85 -1.70 5.36 -7.55
C ILE A 85 -2.96 6.20 -7.40
N TYR A 86 -3.63 6.52 -8.50
CA TYR A 86 -4.87 7.28 -8.48
C TYR A 86 -6.03 6.44 -7.95
N ASN A 87 -6.91 7.07 -7.18
CA ASN A 87 -8.14 6.45 -6.73
C ASN A 87 -9.19 6.60 -7.84
N GLU A 88 -9.86 5.50 -8.21
CA GLU A 88 -10.83 5.47 -9.31
C GLU A 88 -12.27 5.31 -8.82
N ASP A 89 -12.51 4.48 -7.79
CA ASP A 89 -13.85 4.17 -7.28
C ASP A 89 -14.07 4.74 -5.86
N MET A 90 -14.23 6.07 -5.80
CA MET A 90 -14.46 6.81 -4.55
C MET A 90 -15.93 7.13 -4.37
N LYS A 91 -16.62 6.44 -3.45
CA LYS A 91 -18.03 6.70 -3.12
C LYS A 91 -18.15 7.51 -1.83
N SER A 92 -17.64 8.74 -1.82
CA SER A 92 -17.60 9.61 -0.63
C SER A 92 -18.99 9.91 -0.05
N LYS A 93 -20.06 9.89 -0.86
CA LYS A 93 -21.44 10.13 -0.43
C LYS A 93 -21.97 9.07 0.55
N ASP A 94 -21.45 7.84 0.49
CA ASP A 94 -21.91 6.73 1.32
C ASP A 94 -21.53 6.89 2.81
N TYR A 95 -20.68 7.86 3.13
CA TYR A 95 -20.15 8.06 4.49
C TYR A 95 -20.80 9.22 5.26
N GLY A 96 -21.78 9.94 4.68
CA GLY A 96 -22.42 11.08 5.32
C GLY A 96 -23.07 10.74 6.67
N ASN A 97 -23.77 9.60 6.75
CA ASN A 97 -24.49 9.15 7.95
C ASN A 97 -23.59 8.75 9.12
N ILE A 98 -22.29 8.52 8.86
CA ILE A 98 -21.32 8.09 9.88
C ILE A 98 -20.30 9.18 10.22
N LYS A 99 -20.47 10.38 9.67
CA LYS A 99 -19.56 11.51 9.89
C LYS A 99 -19.30 11.76 11.38
N ASN A 100 -20.35 11.72 12.21
CA ASN A 100 -20.29 12.00 13.63
C ASN A 100 -20.28 10.72 14.52
N LYS A 101 -20.03 9.56 13.92
CA LYS A 101 -19.99 8.26 14.61
C LYS A 101 -18.64 7.59 14.46
N PHE A 102 -18.23 6.85 15.47
CA PHE A 102 -17.04 6.00 15.39
C PHE A 102 -17.46 4.57 15.09
N ARG A 103 -16.91 3.99 14.02
CA ARG A 103 -17.25 2.63 13.63
C ARG A 103 -16.50 1.61 14.49
N PRO A 104 -17.19 0.60 15.06
CA PRO A 104 -16.53 -0.53 15.72
C PRO A 104 -15.55 -1.24 14.78
N GLY A 105 -14.42 -1.69 15.31
CA GLY A 105 -13.40 -2.39 14.52
C GLY A 105 -12.61 -1.51 13.52
N HIS A 106 -12.83 -0.20 13.51
CA HIS A 106 -12.09 0.76 12.67
C HIS A 106 -11.28 1.72 13.56
N ALA A 107 -10.22 2.31 13.00
CA ALA A 107 -9.37 3.26 13.72
C ALA A 107 -9.94 4.69 13.80
N ASP A 108 -11.25 4.85 13.68
CA ASP A 108 -11.93 6.15 13.69
C ASP A 108 -11.69 6.91 15.00
N TYR A 109 -11.95 6.26 16.14
CA TYR A 109 -11.78 6.84 17.47
C TYR A 109 -10.31 7.14 17.79
N THR A 110 -9.42 6.20 17.51
CA THR A 110 -7.98 6.33 17.79
C THR A 110 -7.35 7.44 16.98
N TYR A 111 -7.73 7.60 15.70
CA TYR A 111 -7.28 8.71 14.87
C TYR A 111 -7.79 10.05 15.40
N PHE A 112 -9.06 10.13 15.74
CA PHE A 112 -9.62 11.34 16.33
C PHE A 112 -8.93 11.72 17.64
N LYS A 113 -8.69 10.75 18.52
CA LYS A 113 -7.98 11.01 19.79
C LYS A 113 -6.53 11.41 19.59
N LYS A 114 -5.87 10.86 18.59
CA LYS A 114 -4.45 11.13 18.33
C LYS A 114 -4.22 12.46 17.61
N TYR A 115 -5.08 12.80 16.65
CA TYR A 115 -4.88 13.94 15.76
C TYR A 115 -5.87 15.08 15.94
N GLY A 116 -6.94 14.90 16.72
CA GLY A 116 -8.02 15.87 16.88
C GLY A 116 -8.98 15.96 15.69
N ILE A 117 -8.64 15.31 14.58
CA ILE A 117 -9.43 15.28 13.34
C ILE A 117 -9.30 13.91 12.67
N ARG A 118 -10.32 13.52 11.91
CA ARG A 118 -10.29 12.35 11.03
C ARG A 118 -10.99 12.63 9.71
N ASP A 119 -10.54 12.03 8.65
CA ASP A 119 -11.32 11.90 7.42
C ASP A 119 -12.29 10.73 7.59
N TYR A 120 -13.59 11.03 7.69
CA TYR A 120 -14.64 10.01 7.84
C TYR A 120 -14.91 9.26 6.53
N ARG A 121 -14.47 9.78 5.39
CA ARG A 121 -14.69 9.18 4.07
C ARG A 121 -13.79 7.96 3.89
N GLY A 122 -14.37 6.77 3.99
CA GLY A 122 -13.64 5.51 3.83
C GLY A 122 -12.49 5.27 4.80
N GLY A 123 -12.41 6.04 5.90
CA GLY A 123 -11.37 5.91 6.92
C GLY A 123 -10.05 6.64 6.62
N GLY A 124 -9.97 7.40 5.54
CA GLY A 124 -8.78 8.21 5.21
C GLY A 124 -7.49 7.38 5.18
N ARG A 125 -6.50 7.78 5.98
CA ARG A 125 -5.21 7.08 6.16
C ARG A 125 -5.33 5.72 6.86
N SER A 126 -6.38 5.51 7.69
CA SER A 126 -6.59 4.24 8.40
C SER A 126 -7.25 3.17 7.54
N SER A 127 -7.58 3.47 6.31
CA SER A 127 -8.17 2.53 5.37
C SER A 127 -7.17 1.46 4.92
N ALA A 128 -7.64 0.23 4.70
CA ALA A 128 -6.85 -0.84 4.09
C ALA A 128 -6.31 -0.47 2.68
N ARG A 129 -6.87 0.54 2.05
CA ARG A 129 -6.39 1.11 0.78
C ARG A 129 -4.91 1.51 0.84
N GLU A 130 -4.46 2.00 1.99
CA GLU A 130 -3.08 2.42 2.25
C GLU A 130 -2.08 1.28 2.00
N THR A 131 -2.49 0.03 2.18
CA THR A 131 -1.61 -1.13 1.94
C THR A 131 -1.14 -1.25 0.48
N ALA A 132 -1.81 -0.64 -0.50
CA ALA A 132 -1.33 -0.61 -1.88
C ALA A 132 0.02 0.12 -1.98
N SER A 133 0.18 1.24 -1.27
CA SER A 133 1.45 1.96 -1.22
C SER A 133 2.56 1.13 -0.58
N ARG A 134 2.24 0.34 0.46
CA ARG A 134 3.21 -0.58 1.09
C ARG A 134 3.60 -1.72 0.17
N VAL A 135 2.65 -2.27 -0.59
CA VAL A 135 2.92 -3.32 -1.57
C VAL A 135 3.81 -2.79 -2.70
N ALA A 136 3.57 -1.57 -3.17
CA ALA A 136 4.43 -0.93 -4.17
C ALA A 136 5.88 -0.78 -3.67
N ALA A 137 6.07 -0.25 -2.45
CA ALA A 137 7.40 -0.17 -1.83
C ALA A 137 8.03 -1.55 -1.61
N GLY A 138 7.23 -2.54 -1.18
CA GLY A 138 7.64 -3.93 -0.99
C GLY A 138 8.11 -4.61 -2.27
N ALA A 139 7.51 -4.29 -3.42
CA ALA A 139 7.94 -4.80 -4.71
C ALA A 139 9.37 -4.33 -5.06
N ILE A 140 9.69 -3.05 -4.79
CA ILE A 140 11.06 -2.53 -4.95
C ILE A 140 12.00 -3.23 -3.96
N ALA A 141 11.61 -3.36 -2.69
CA ALA A 141 12.44 -4.05 -1.68
C ALA A 141 12.76 -5.49 -2.09
N LYS A 142 11.79 -6.25 -2.61
CA LYS A 142 12.01 -7.61 -3.14
C LYS A 142 13.03 -7.61 -4.25
N LYS A 143 12.97 -6.65 -5.14
CA LYS A 143 13.90 -6.54 -6.27
C LYS A 143 15.32 -6.23 -5.80
N VAL A 144 15.47 -5.32 -4.83
CA VAL A 144 16.75 -5.03 -4.16
C VAL A 144 17.31 -6.30 -3.51
N LEU A 145 16.51 -6.98 -2.70
CA LEU A 145 16.94 -8.21 -2.01
C LEU A 145 17.28 -9.34 -2.97
N SER A 146 16.52 -9.50 -4.06
CA SER A 146 16.83 -10.50 -5.08
C SER A 146 18.16 -10.23 -5.79
N GLN A 147 18.54 -8.97 -5.94
CA GLN A 147 19.83 -8.60 -6.50
C GLN A 147 20.98 -8.83 -5.51
N LEU A 148 20.77 -8.52 -4.23
CA LEU A 148 21.80 -8.66 -3.19
C LEU A 148 22.00 -10.12 -2.74
N LEU A 149 20.92 -10.91 -2.66
CA LEU A 149 20.90 -12.25 -2.09
C LEU A 149 20.75 -13.36 -3.15
N GLY A 150 20.59 -12.97 -4.40
CA GLY A 150 20.32 -13.88 -5.51
C GLY A 150 18.86 -14.33 -5.60
N LYS A 151 18.54 -15.15 -6.63
CA LYS A 151 17.16 -15.59 -6.95
C LYS A 151 16.47 -16.46 -5.89
N LYS A 152 17.17 -16.84 -4.83
CA LYS A 152 16.63 -17.66 -3.73
C LYS A 152 15.77 -16.88 -2.74
N PHE A 153 15.74 -15.53 -2.81
CA PHE A 153 14.94 -14.73 -1.90
C PHE A 153 13.46 -14.74 -2.32
N GLY A 154 12.59 -15.01 -1.35
CA GLY A 154 11.14 -14.95 -1.52
C GLY A 154 10.45 -14.66 -0.18
N VAL A 155 9.23 -14.12 -0.26
CA VAL A 155 8.33 -13.94 0.88
C VAL A 155 7.07 -14.75 0.60
N ILE A 156 6.73 -15.66 1.51
CA ILE A 156 5.54 -16.50 1.46
C ILE A 156 4.64 -16.12 2.62
N GLY A 157 3.35 -15.97 2.34
CA GLY A 157 2.31 -15.76 3.36
C GLY A 157 1.14 -16.68 3.09
N ALA A 158 0.59 -17.27 4.17
CA ALA A 158 -0.59 -18.13 4.10
C ALA A 158 -1.55 -17.81 5.23
N VAL A 159 -2.85 -18.01 4.97
CA VAL A 159 -3.88 -18.00 6.01
C VAL A 159 -3.95 -19.40 6.60
N THR A 160 -3.66 -19.54 7.87
CA THR A 160 -3.64 -20.83 8.56
C THR A 160 -4.92 -21.12 9.35
N GLN A 161 -5.73 -20.09 9.66
CA GLN A 161 -7.00 -20.28 10.37
C GLN A 161 -7.97 -19.15 10.07
N ILE A 162 -9.24 -19.50 9.91
CA ILE A 162 -10.37 -18.56 9.81
C ILE A 162 -11.47 -19.06 10.76
N GLY A 163 -11.66 -18.36 11.89
CA GLY A 163 -12.59 -18.81 12.95
C GLY A 163 -12.20 -20.21 13.45
N PRO A 164 -13.11 -21.19 13.46
CA PRO A 164 -12.82 -22.57 13.87
C PRO A 164 -12.16 -23.41 12.77
N ILE A 165 -12.08 -22.92 11.54
CA ILE A 165 -11.54 -23.66 10.39
C ILE A 165 -10.01 -23.44 10.31
N MET A 166 -9.27 -24.51 10.40
CA MET A 166 -7.82 -24.51 10.24
C MET A 166 -7.42 -25.09 8.89
N SER A 167 -6.40 -24.52 8.26
CA SER A 167 -5.75 -25.14 7.10
C SER A 167 -4.89 -26.31 7.55
N ASN A 168 -4.82 -27.37 6.75
CA ASN A 168 -3.78 -28.38 6.94
C ASN A 168 -2.42 -27.76 6.56
N PRO A 169 -1.39 -27.80 7.42
CA PRO A 169 -0.09 -27.18 7.14
C PRO A 169 0.79 -27.99 6.16
N ASP A 170 0.32 -29.14 5.63
CA ASP A 170 1.06 -29.99 4.71
C ASP A 170 1.07 -29.47 3.28
#